data_fb00a1396499cd9f336e1b8646f7710c
#
_entry.id   fb00a1396499cd9f336e1b8646f7710c
#
_cell.length_a   1.000
_cell.length_b   1.000
_cell.length_c   1.000
_cell.angle_alpha   90.00
_cell.angle_beta   90.00
_cell.angle_gamma   90.00
#
_symmetry.space_group_name_H-M   'P 1'
#
loop_
_entity.id
_entity.type
_entity.pdbx_description
1 polymer ?
#
loop_
_entity_poly.entity_id
_entity_poly.type
_entity_poly.pdbx_seq_one_letter_code
_entity_poly.pdbx_strand_id
1 'polypeptide(L)'
;ELHQKVRQVCTVGFIPAKESAGRKTYRRSAVFILLKAIFDVAGKENVDHVVIHYSIGNALYFTMKGSAILNQELIDKVKVRMRELVDRKIPICKRSVSTDDAISMFHRHHMYDKEKLFRYRRVSKVNIYSLENFEDYFYGFMAPDTG
;
A
#
# COMPACT_ATOMS: atom_id res chain seq x y z
N GLU A 1 -3.10 0.03 16.73
CA GLU A 1 -2.74 -1.21 16.00
C GLU A 1 -3.35 -2.41 16.72
N LEU A 2 -4.19 -3.18 16.04
CA LEU A 2 -4.92 -4.31 16.65
C LEU A 2 -4.01 -5.43 17.16
N HIS A 3 -2.80 -5.55 16.63
CA HIS A 3 -1.84 -6.60 17.02
C HIS A 3 -0.73 -6.11 17.94
N GLN A 4 -0.75 -4.85 18.36
CA GLN A 4 0.25 -4.32 19.26
C GLN A 4 -0.06 -4.73 20.69
N LYS A 5 0.92 -5.35 21.37
CA LYS A 5 0.80 -5.67 22.80
C LYS A 5 0.78 -4.37 23.62
N VAL A 6 -0.26 -4.18 24.41
CA VAL A 6 -0.34 -3.10 25.38
C VAL A 6 0.62 -3.38 26.53
N ARG A 7 1.58 -2.49 26.76
CA ARG A 7 2.63 -2.63 27.79
C ARG A 7 2.49 -1.68 28.96
N GLN A 8 1.54 -0.75 28.88
CA GLN A 8 1.29 0.28 29.88
C GLN A 8 -0.21 0.48 30.06
N VAL A 9 -0.60 1.04 31.21
CA VAL A 9 -1.99 1.45 31.42
C VAL A 9 -2.35 2.51 30.38
N CYS A 10 -3.41 2.27 29.61
CA CYS A 10 -3.86 3.16 28.57
C CYS A 10 -5.38 3.16 28.45
N THR A 11 -5.93 4.21 27.89
CA THR A 11 -7.34 4.27 27.49
C THR A 11 -7.45 3.78 26.03
N VAL A 12 -8.35 2.84 25.79
CA VAL A 12 -8.61 2.30 24.44
C VAL A 12 -9.86 2.96 23.91
N GLY A 13 -9.77 3.54 22.72
CA GLY A 13 -10.88 4.09 21.96
C GLY A 13 -11.01 3.42 20.60
N PHE A 14 -12.24 3.26 20.12
CA PHE A 14 -12.52 2.78 18.76
C PHE A 14 -12.68 3.97 17.82
N ILE A 15 -11.96 3.95 16.70
CA ILE A 15 -12.06 4.95 15.64
C ILE A 15 -12.85 4.35 14.48
N PRO A 16 -14.13 4.69 14.31
CA PRO A 16 -14.95 4.17 13.23
C PRO A 16 -14.51 4.76 11.87
N ALA A 17 -14.86 4.05 10.78
CA ALA A 17 -14.56 4.50 9.41
C ALA A 17 -15.20 5.85 9.06
N LYS A 18 -16.23 6.28 9.79
CA LYS A 18 -16.87 7.61 9.63
C LYS A 18 -15.96 8.77 10.02
N GLU A 19 -15.05 8.58 10.94
CA GLU A 19 -14.11 9.60 11.38
C GLU A 19 -12.98 9.83 10.38
N SER A 20 -12.36 11.02 10.44
CA SER A 20 -11.28 11.40 9.53
C SER A 20 -10.10 10.41 9.55
N ALA A 21 -9.70 9.96 10.74
CA ALA A 21 -8.60 9.00 10.89
C ALA A 21 -8.97 7.62 10.33
N GLY A 22 -10.20 7.15 10.58
CA GLY A 22 -10.72 5.90 10.04
C GLY A 22 -10.80 5.95 8.51
N ARG A 23 -11.36 7.02 7.93
CA ARG A 23 -11.41 7.22 6.47
C ARG A 23 -10.02 7.23 5.82
N LYS A 24 -9.04 7.88 6.46
CA LYS A 24 -7.65 7.90 5.97
C LYS A 24 -7.03 6.51 5.99
N THR A 25 -7.31 5.72 7.03
CA THR A 25 -6.85 4.34 7.15
C THR A 25 -7.46 3.46 6.06
N TYR A 26 -8.79 3.49 5.93
CA TYR A 26 -9.51 2.76 4.87
C TYR A 26 -8.99 3.10 3.47
N ARG A 27 -8.91 4.40 3.15
CA ARG A 27 -8.44 4.86 1.84
C ARG A 27 -7.02 4.41 1.53
N ARG A 28 -6.13 4.44 2.52
CA ARG A 28 -4.74 3.99 2.39
C ARG A 28 -4.67 2.48 2.11
N SER A 29 -5.49 1.69 2.81
CA SER A 29 -5.59 0.25 2.59
C SER A 29 -6.15 -0.07 1.20
N ALA A 30 -7.19 0.64 0.77
CA ALA A 30 -7.74 0.48 -0.57
C ALA A 30 -6.73 0.80 -1.69
N VAL A 31 -5.92 1.85 -1.51
CA VAL A 31 -4.81 2.17 -2.43
C VAL A 31 -3.76 1.05 -2.44
N PHE A 32 -3.42 0.49 -1.29
CA PHE A 32 -2.45 -0.60 -1.21
C PHE A 32 -2.95 -1.86 -1.94
N ILE A 33 -4.24 -2.21 -1.78
CA ILE A 33 -4.89 -3.31 -2.50
C ILE A 33 -4.93 -3.02 -4.01
N LEU A 34 -5.21 -1.78 -4.41
CA LEU A 34 -5.19 -1.36 -5.82
C LEU A 34 -3.80 -1.56 -6.44
N LEU A 35 -2.75 -1.09 -5.78
CA LEU A 35 -1.37 -1.26 -6.25
C LEU A 35 -1.02 -2.74 -6.41
N LYS A 36 -1.31 -3.56 -5.39
CA LYS A 36 -1.12 -5.01 -5.45
C LYS A 36 -1.86 -5.62 -6.64
N ALA A 37 -3.13 -5.27 -6.85
CA ALA A 37 -3.93 -5.81 -7.94
C ALA A 37 -3.40 -5.38 -9.32
N ILE A 38 -2.92 -4.15 -9.48
CA ILE A 38 -2.28 -3.69 -10.73
C ILE A 38 -1.05 -4.54 -11.04
N PHE A 39 -0.15 -4.72 -10.06
CA PHE A 39 1.06 -5.52 -10.26
C PHE A 39 0.77 -7.01 -10.49
N ASP A 40 -0.29 -7.56 -9.88
CA ASP A 40 -0.70 -8.96 -10.11
C ASP A 40 -1.25 -9.18 -11.52
N VAL A 41 -2.00 -8.22 -12.05
CA VAL A 41 -2.69 -8.36 -13.36
C VAL A 41 -1.78 -7.95 -14.52
N ALA A 42 -1.04 -6.87 -14.37
CA ALA A 42 -0.18 -6.36 -15.45
C ALA A 42 1.19 -7.06 -15.50
N GLY A 43 1.62 -7.70 -14.39
CA GLY A 43 2.98 -8.23 -14.24
C GLY A 43 3.95 -7.16 -13.74
N LYS A 44 4.82 -7.54 -12.83
CA LYS A 44 5.81 -6.60 -12.24
C LYS A 44 6.78 -6.05 -13.26
N GLU A 45 7.13 -6.84 -14.25
CA GLU A 45 8.04 -6.50 -15.35
C GLU A 45 7.44 -5.49 -16.34
N ASN A 46 6.12 -5.34 -16.35
CA ASN A 46 5.41 -4.46 -17.28
C ASN A 46 4.97 -3.13 -16.65
N VAL A 47 5.24 -2.94 -15.35
CA VAL A 47 4.87 -1.72 -14.60
C VAL A 47 6.10 -1.18 -13.90
N ASP A 48 6.63 -0.07 -14.40
CA ASP A 48 7.76 0.62 -13.76
C ASP A 48 7.33 1.28 -12.45
N HIS A 49 6.25 2.07 -12.50
CA HIS A 49 5.67 2.67 -11.32
C HIS A 49 4.23 3.14 -11.54
N VAL A 50 3.50 3.23 -10.43
CA VAL A 50 2.15 3.79 -10.35
C VAL A 50 2.19 5.02 -9.44
N VAL A 51 1.75 6.17 -9.95
CA VAL A 51 1.68 7.42 -9.19
C VAL A 51 0.24 7.75 -8.87
N ILE A 52 -0.10 7.81 -7.60
CA ILE A 52 -1.38 8.34 -7.12
C ILE A 52 -1.23 9.85 -6.96
N HIS A 53 -1.95 10.63 -7.75
CA HIS A 53 -1.83 12.09 -7.76
C HIS A 53 -2.77 12.75 -6.75
N TYR A 54 -4.06 12.74 -7.01
CA TYR A 54 -5.07 13.40 -6.19
C TYR A 54 -6.41 12.69 -6.27
N SER A 55 -7.35 13.14 -5.45
CA SER A 55 -8.72 12.66 -5.47
C SER A 55 -9.65 13.68 -6.09
N ILE A 56 -10.58 13.17 -6.88
CA ILE A 56 -11.71 13.92 -7.44
C ILE A 56 -12.96 13.36 -6.78
N GLY A 57 -13.48 14.05 -5.76
CA GLY A 57 -14.55 13.51 -4.94
C GLY A 57 -14.12 12.19 -4.25
N ASN A 58 -14.82 11.12 -4.54
CA ASN A 58 -14.53 9.77 -4.03
C ASN A 58 -13.60 8.96 -4.97
N ALA A 59 -13.28 9.47 -6.15
CA ALA A 59 -12.39 8.82 -7.09
C ALA A 59 -10.92 9.19 -6.84
N LEU A 60 -10.01 8.34 -7.32
CA LEU A 60 -8.58 8.57 -7.31
C LEU A 60 -8.08 8.72 -8.74
N TYR A 61 -7.33 9.78 -8.99
CA TYR A 61 -6.58 9.92 -10.23
C TYR A 61 -5.19 9.34 -10.05
N PHE A 62 -4.82 8.40 -10.91
CA PHE A 62 -3.49 7.82 -10.93
C PHE A 62 -2.96 7.70 -12.36
N THR A 63 -1.66 7.62 -12.49
CA THR A 63 -0.97 7.32 -13.75
C THR A 63 -0.09 6.09 -13.55
N MET A 64 0.07 5.32 -14.62
CA MET A 64 0.93 4.15 -14.67
C MET A 64 1.97 4.35 -15.76
N LYS A 65 3.22 4.00 -15.49
CA LYS A 65 4.31 3.94 -16.47
C LYS A 65 4.84 2.53 -16.55
N GLY A 66 5.25 2.13 -17.75
CA GLY A 66 5.75 0.80 -18.08
C GLY A 66 5.31 0.41 -19.50
N SER A 67 5.52 -0.84 -19.84
CA SER A 67 5.06 -1.41 -21.13
C SER A 67 3.57 -1.78 -21.13
N ALA A 68 2.96 -1.99 -19.95
CA ALA A 68 1.54 -2.23 -19.84
C ALA A 68 0.70 -0.99 -20.17
N ILE A 69 -0.30 -1.16 -21.02
CA ILE A 69 -1.18 -0.07 -21.44
C ILE A 69 -2.38 0.02 -20.50
N LEU A 70 -2.56 1.20 -19.89
CA LEU A 70 -3.73 1.48 -19.06
C LEU A 70 -4.96 1.69 -19.96
N ASN A 71 -5.78 0.66 -20.07
CA ASN A 71 -7.02 0.66 -20.84
C ASN A 71 -8.19 0.11 -19.99
N GLN A 72 -9.40 0.12 -20.54
CA GLN A 72 -10.59 -0.35 -19.83
C GLN A 72 -10.50 -1.85 -19.48
N GLU A 73 -9.93 -2.67 -20.35
CA GLU A 73 -9.77 -4.10 -20.12
C GLU A 73 -8.87 -4.38 -18.89
N LEU A 74 -7.73 -3.69 -18.79
CA LEU A 74 -6.84 -3.79 -17.65
C LEU A 74 -7.54 -3.36 -16.36
N ILE A 75 -8.29 -2.24 -16.41
CA ILE A 75 -9.03 -1.74 -15.24
C ILE A 75 -10.07 -2.76 -14.78
N ASP A 76 -10.80 -3.39 -15.68
CA ASP A 76 -11.80 -4.38 -15.32
C ASP A 76 -11.17 -5.64 -14.70
N LYS A 77 -10.05 -6.11 -15.22
CA LYS A 77 -9.27 -7.19 -14.60
C LYS A 77 -8.75 -6.81 -13.21
N VAL A 78 -8.26 -5.59 -13.05
CA VAL A 78 -7.81 -5.05 -11.75
C VAL A 78 -8.95 -5.00 -10.74
N LYS A 79 -10.15 -4.57 -11.14
CA LYS A 79 -11.34 -4.59 -10.26
C LYS A 79 -11.71 -6.00 -9.80
N VAL A 80 -11.68 -6.97 -10.70
CA VAL A 80 -11.92 -8.39 -10.35
C VAL A 80 -10.87 -8.85 -9.33
N ARG A 81 -9.60 -8.59 -9.61
CA ARG A 81 -8.51 -8.98 -8.71
C ARG A 81 -8.61 -8.31 -7.34
N MET A 82 -8.99 -7.04 -7.28
CA MET A 82 -9.22 -6.36 -5.99
C MET A 82 -10.32 -7.04 -5.18
N ARG A 83 -11.43 -7.45 -5.81
CA ARG A 83 -12.51 -8.17 -5.11
C ARG A 83 -12.04 -9.52 -4.58
N GLU A 84 -11.30 -10.29 -5.36
CA GLU A 84 -10.71 -11.55 -4.89
C GLU A 84 -9.82 -11.35 -3.65
N LEU A 85 -8.99 -10.30 -3.64
CA LEU A 85 -8.13 -9.98 -2.49
C LEU A 85 -8.97 -9.62 -1.26
N VAL A 86 -10.06 -8.85 -1.44
CA VAL A 86 -10.99 -8.48 -0.37
C VAL A 86 -11.71 -9.71 0.19
N ASP A 87 -12.26 -10.55 -0.65
CA ASP A 87 -13.03 -11.74 -0.24
C ASP A 87 -12.16 -12.75 0.53
N ARG A 88 -10.88 -12.80 0.24
CA ARG A 88 -9.91 -13.66 0.94
C ARG A 88 -9.50 -13.16 2.32
N LYS A 89 -9.82 -11.94 2.71
CA LYS A 89 -9.48 -11.32 4.01
C LYS A 89 -8.02 -11.52 4.41
N ILE A 90 -7.12 -11.18 3.49
CA ILE A 90 -5.68 -11.42 3.65
C ILE A 90 -5.10 -10.41 4.65
N PRO A 91 -4.34 -10.83 5.65
CA PRO A 91 -3.71 -9.93 6.60
C PRO A 91 -2.78 -8.92 5.93
N ILE A 92 -2.91 -7.65 6.33
CA ILE A 92 -1.97 -6.58 5.97
C ILE A 92 -0.96 -6.46 7.10
N CYS A 93 0.24 -6.97 6.88
CA CYS A 93 1.28 -6.97 7.89
C CYS A 93 2.12 -5.69 7.83
N LYS A 94 2.51 -5.18 9.01
CA LYS A 94 3.38 -4.03 9.15
C LYS A 94 4.67 -4.43 9.84
N ARG A 95 5.80 -4.04 9.30
CA ARG A 95 7.12 -4.18 9.93
C ARG A 95 7.88 -2.87 9.90
N SER A 96 8.62 -2.60 10.97
CA SER A 96 9.56 -1.48 11.02
C SER A 96 10.94 -1.98 10.66
N VAL A 97 11.55 -1.40 9.64
CA VAL A 97 12.87 -1.77 9.15
C VAL A 97 13.82 -0.56 9.19
N SER A 98 15.12 -0.80 9.13
CA SER A 98 16.08 0.30 8.93
C SER A 98 15.87 0.96 7.55
N THR A 99 16.29 2.21 7.42
CA THR A 99 16.19 2.90 6.13
C THR A 99 17.04 2.20 5.06
N ASP A 100 18.20 1.65 5.44
CA ASP A 100 19.09 0.92 4.53
C ASP A 100 18.48 -0.40 4.04
N ASP A 101 17.80 -1.14 4.93
CA ASP A 101 17.04 -2.33 4.56
C ASP A 101 15.88 -2.00 3.61
N ALA A 102 15.19 -0.87 3.85
CA ALA A 102 14.13 -0.40 2.97
C ALA A 102 14.66 -0.03 1.58
N ILE A 103 15.79 0.68 1.49
CA ILE A 103 16.46 1.00 0.23
C ILE A 103 16.81 -0.28 -0.54
N SER A 104 17.40 -1.26 0.14
CA SER A 104 17.76 -2.56 -0.43
C SER A 104 16.52 -3.32 -0.92
N MET A 105 15.40 -3.24 -0.19
CA MET A 105 14.12 -3.83 -0.59
C MET A 105 13.55 -3.16 -1.83
N PHE A 106 13.52 -1.82 -1.89
CA PHE A 106 13.04 -1.08 -3.06
C PHE A 106 13.87 -1.40 -4.30
N HIS A 107 15.18 -1.51 -4.16
CA HIS A 107 16.07 -1.92 -5.24
C HIS A 107 15.69 -3.32 -5.78
N ARG A 108 15.51 -4.31 -4.90
CA ARG A 108 15.10 -5.68 -5.29
C ARG A 108 13.74 -5.75 -5.97
N HIS A 109 12.83 -4.84 -5.60
CA HIS A 109 11.49 -4.74 -6.19
C HIS A 109 11.42 -3.80 -7.41
N HIS A 110 12.57 -3.30 -7.90
CA HIS A 110 12.68 -2.36 -9.03
C HIS A 110 11.92 -1.03 -8.81
N MET A 111 11.69 -0.65 -7.54
CA MET A 111 11.05 0.62 -7.15
C MET A 111 12.10 1.73 -7.03
N TYR A 112 12.80 2.05 -8.12
CA TYR A 112 13.96 2.96 -8.15
C TYR A 112 13.63 4.41 -7.74
N ASP A 113 12.41 4.86 -7.97
CA ASP A 113 11.91 6.15 -7.52
C ASP A 113 11.90 6.25 -5.98
N LYS A 114 11.43 5.21 -5.31
CA LYS A 114 11.41 5.10 -3.85
C LYS A 114 12.82 4.90 -3.29
N GLU A 115 13.63 4.04 -3.90
CA GLU A 115 15.04 3.88 -3.54
C GLU A 115 15.73 5.24 -3.52
N LYS A 116 15.61 6.03 -4.59
CA LYS A 116 16.20 7.37 -4.69
C LYS A 116 15.66 8.32 -3.61
N LEU A 117 14.35 8.33 -3.38
CA LEU A 117 13.73 9.15 -2.34
C LEU A 117 14.30 8.85 -0.96
N PHE A 118 14.45 7.56 -0.62
CA PHE A 118 14.90 7.13 0.69
C PHE A 118 16.39 7.36 0.95
N ARG A 119 17.23 7.45 -0.06
CA ARG A 119 18.63 7.84 0.07
C ARG A 119 18.82 9.25 0.66
N TYR A 120 17.84 10.14 0.47
CA TYR A 120 17.87 11.51 1.02
C TYR A 120 17.10 11.66 2.32
N ARG A 121 16.43 10.60 2.78
CA ARG A 121 15.56 10.67 3.96
C ARG A 121 16.35 10.44 5.24
N ARG A 122 16.38 11.45 6.11
CA ARG A 122 17.09 11.41 7.41
C ARG A 122 16.24 10.77 8.51
N VAL A 123 15.82 9.52 8.34
CA VAL A 123 15.11 8.75 9.36
C VAL A 123 15.78 7.38 9.50
N SER A 124 15.93 6.90 10.72
CA SER A 124 16.62 5.62 10.99
C SER A 124 15.75 4.40 10.70
N LYS A 125 14.42 4.55 10.82
CA LYS A 125 13.46 3.45 10.62
C LYS A 125 12.24 3.90 9.83
N VAL A 126 11.71 2.99 9.04
CA VAL A 126 10.50 3.18 8.24
C VAL A 126 9.55 1.99 8.36
N ASN A 127 8.25 2.24 8.15
CA ASN A 127 7.25 1.19 8.18
C ASN A 127 6.99 0.68 6.77
N ILE A 128 7.23 -0.60 6.57
CA ILE A 128 6.89 -1.33 5.36
C ILE A 128 5.63 -2.15 5.64
N TYR A 129 4.70 -2.08 4.70
CA TYR A 129 3.51 -2.92 4.70
C TYR A 129 3.65 -4.02 3.67
N SER A 130 3.17 -5.22 4.02
CA SER A 130 3.17 -6.38 3.13
C SER A 130 1.78 -6.97 3.00
N LEU A 131 1.45 -7.39 1.79
CA LEU A 131 0.24 -8.10 1.42
C LEU A 131 0.66 -9.26 0.50
N GLU A 132 0.69 -10.47 1.04
CA GLU A 132 1.33 -11.62 0.39
C GLU A 132 2.80 -11.31 0.01
N ASN A 133 3.14 -11.42 -1.28
CA ASN A 133 4.47 -11.13 -1.83
C ASN A 133 4.66 -9.67 -2.29
N PHE A 134 3.69 -8.79 -2.04
CA PHE A 134 3.77 -7.37 -2.38
C PHE A 134 4.15 -6.56 -1.14
N GLU A 135 5.19 -5.77 -1.25
CA GLU A 135 5.68 -4.91 -0.18
C GLU A 135 5.77 -3.47 -0.67
N ASP A 136 5.34 -2.52 0.17
CA ASP A 136 5.48 -1.10 -0.13
C ASP A 136 5.54 -0.25 1.15
N TYR A 137 6.02 0.99 0.99
CA TYR A 137 6.06 1.99 2.04
C TYR A 137 4.78 2.80 2.07
N PHE A 138 4.20 2.90 3.26
CA PHE A 138 3.10 3.84 3.51
C PHE A 138 3.27 4.53 4.86
N TYR A 139 2.93 5.82 4.88
CA TYR A 139 2.88 6.59 6.12
C TYR A 139 1.52 6.45 6.80
N GLY A 140 1.52 6.05 8.07
CA GLY A 140 0.31 5.92 8.90
C GLY A 140 -0.19 4.47 9.00
N PHE A 141 -1.42 4.30 9.48
CA PHE A 141 -2.00 2.99 9.73
C PHE A 141 -2.81 2.49 8.53
N MET A 142 -2.89 1.17 8.41
CA MET A 142 -3.77 0.45 7.49
C MET A 142 -4.78 -0.40 8.24
N ALA A 143 -5.79 -0.90 7.55
CA ALA A 143 -6.68 -1.94 8.05
C ALA A 143 -5.89 -3.21 8.40
N PRO A 144 -6.41 -4.07 9.28
CA PRO A 144 -5.72 -5.30 9.68
C PRO A 144 -5.63 -6.33 8.57
N ASP A 145 -6.59 -6.32 7.67
CA ASP A 145 -6.71 -7.21 6.51
C ASP A 145 -7.38 -6.51 5.34
N THR A 146 -7.62 -7.25 4.26
CA THR A 146 -8.22 -6.74 3.02
C THR A 146 -9.76 -6.75 3.01
N GLY A 147 -10.42 -7.37 4.00
CA GLY A 147 -11.88 -7.54 4.07
C GLY A 147 -12.66 -6.46 4.80
#